data_5d81d6d4ccafa75130367c67ddd4063d
#
_entry.id   5d81d6d4ccafa75130367c67ddd4063d
#
_cell.length_a   1.000
_cell.length_b   1.000
_cell.length_c   1.000
_cell.angle_alpha   90.00
_cell.angle_beta   90.00
_cell.angle_gamma   90.00
#
_symmetry.space_group_name_H-M   'P 1'
#
loop_
_entity.id
_entity.type
_entity.pdbx_description
1 polymer ?
#
loop_
_entity_poly.entity_id
_entity_poly.type
_entity_poly.pdbx_seq_one_letter_code
_entity_poly.pdbx_strand_id
1 'polypeptide(L)'
;MGFSPIAWSRGGRLRPYLAVAAAVALAAGAAAGATAASATTSSTATFAGYHAPATVPTTLYRGSTTTPIKHLVVIFDENQSFDHYFGTYPYAANTDGTPFHAKPGTPTVNGLYKKITKSGPVGPLLTHNPNEYNPQRLTHAEALTSDQNHGYTPEQKAQNNGKMNMFVQQTENSTPAAGCTAVQYCPPGIVMSYFDGNTTTALWNYAQYYSMSDNDWDTTYGPSTPGAINVTSGNNSGAKALNPSWDPTNPSQPATSSAIVDVNPKTGLGTLYGDQDPYYDGCSNDNHTTTGSLAAVTGQNIGDLLNASHVTWGWFEGGFAPTSTTGGLPVCGATHENIAGSPVADYVPHHEPFQYYASTANPDHLAPSSLKKIGYTDQANHQYDISYFSDALDGKGGANLPAVSYLKAPAFQDGHPGYSDPLNEQTWLVNTVNSVEQSKYWASTAIVITYDDSDGWYDHQSPTTAGALVNGSNDATIDTAMCEATSITVGSSNGRCGYSQRLPMLVISPWTRQNYVSGKLTNTASVVKFIEDNWLSGERISGSFDASSGSLDGRNSLLDFNTRPHFKPLILDPATGAVVSGA
;
A
#
# COMPACT_ATOMS: atom_id res chain seq x y z
N MET A 1 62.19 -28.24 20.37
CA MET A 1 61.94 -28.01 18.94
C MET A 1 60.75 -27.13 18.82
N GLY A 2 61.00 -25.88 18.51
CA GLY A 2 59.97 -24.82 18.56
C GLY A 2 59.20 -24.76 17.26
N PHE A 3 57.92 -24.46 17.37
CA PHE A 3 57.11 -23.97 16.27
C PHE A 3 56.55 -22.59 16.60
N SER A 4 56.98 -21.60 15.82
CA SER A 4 56.40 -20.24 15.84
C SER A 4 55.08 -20.21 15.03
N PRO A 5 54.08 -19.44 15.46
CA PRO A 5 52.88 -19.22 14.67
C PRO A 5 53.06 -18.05 13.71
N ILE A 6 52.67 -18.28 12.47
CA ILE A 6 52.61 -17.29 11.39
C ILE A 6 51.37 -16.41 11.60
N ALA A 7 51.58 -15.11 11.70
CA ALA A 7 50.53 -14.09 11.74
C ALA A 7 49.97 -13.84 10.31
N TRP A 8 48.68 -14.04 10.11
CA TRP A 8 47.97 -13.59 8.92
C TRP A 8 47.27 -12.26 9.23
N SER A 9 47.79 -11.19 8.66
CA SER A 9 47.10 -9.91 8.60
C SER A 9 46.03 -9.96 7.54
N ARG A 10 44.76 -9.90 7.93
CA ARG A 10 43.65 -9.60 7.03
C ARG A 10 43.21 -8.17 7.27
N GLY A 11 43.63 -7.27 6.42
CA GLY A 11 43.04 -5.97 6.24
C GLY A 11 41.83 -6.07 5.30
N GLY A 12 40.67 -6.21 5.85
CA GLY A 12 39.41 -6.03 5.13
C GLY A 12 38.80 -4.68 5.58
N ARG A 13 38.82 -3.71 4.73
CA ARG A 13 38.16 -2.42 4.98
C ARG A 13 36.67 -2.62 4.74
N LEU A 14 35.89 -2.66 5.79
CA LEU A 14 34.45 -2.41 5.75
C LEU A 14 34.26 -0.93 5.45
N ARG A 15 33.58 -0.61 4.39
CA ARG A 15 33.08 0.73 4.10
C ARG A 15 31.75 0.88 4.83
N PRO A 16 31.59 1.86 5.72
CA PRO A 16 30.27 2.20 6.25
C PRO A 16 29.50 2.98 5.18
N TYR A 17 28.27 2.62 4.94
CA TYR A 17 27.31 3.47 4.24
C TYR A 17 27.00 4.65 5.17
N LEU A 18 27.41 5.83 4.76
CA LEU A 18 27.10 7.09 5.43
C LEU A 18 25.69 7.53 5.01
N ALA A 19 24.78 7.50 5.93
CA ALA A 19 23.57 8.32 5.84
C ALA A 19 24.01 9.79 5.92
N VAL A 20 23.72 10.54 4.87
CA VAL A 20 23.99 11.98 4.82
C VAL A 20 22.83 12.70 5.47
N ALA A 21 22.98 13.06 6.76
CA ALA A 21 22.14 14.08 7.37
C ALA A 21 22.59 15.45 6.87
N ALA A 22 21.79 16.13 6.08
CA ALA A 22 22.02 17.51 5.65
C ALA A 22 21.73 18.46 6.81
N ALA A 23 22.78 18.99 7.43
CA ALA A 23 22.66 20.10 8.37
C ALA A 23 22.55 21.42 7.60
N VAL A 24 21.37 22.05 7.63
CA VAL A 24 21.19 23.40 7.14
C VAL A 24 21.55 24.39 8.24
N ALA A 25 22.56 25.22 8.01
CA ALA A 25 22.98 26.29 8.90
C ALA A 25 22.01 27.47 8.77
N LEU A 26 21.38 27.86 9.89
CA LEU A 26 20.59 29.09 10.00
C LEU A 26 21.52 30.32 10.02
N ALA A 27 21.31 31.21 9.07
CA ALA A 27 21.77 32.60 9.15
C ALA A 27 20.63 33.47 9.70
N ALA A 28 20.84 34.05 10.86
CA ALA A 28 19.91 34.97 11.49
C ALA A 28 19.96 36.34 10.82
N GLY A 29 18.83 36.78 10.27
CA GLY A 29 18.59 38.17 9.87
C GLY A 29 17.36 38.70 10.57
N ALA A 30 17.56 39.63 11.49
CA ALA A 30 16.47 40.31 12.20
C ALA A 30 15.83 41.37 11.31
N ALA A 31 14.52 41.38 11.18
CA ALA A 31 13.73 42.55 10.82
C ALA A 31 12.37 42.51 11.53
N ALA A 32 12.03 43.65 12.10
CA ALA A 32 10.92 43.85 13.02
C ALA A 32 9.56 43.99 12.35
N GLY A 33 8.57 43.48 13.03
CA GLY A 33 7.26 44.14 13.26
C GLY A 33 6.20 44.11 12.18
N ALA A 34 5.17 43.30 12.39
CA ALA A 34 3.76 43.74 12.33
C ALA A 34 2.85 42.61 12.85
N THR A 35 2.20 42.89 13.95
CA THR A 35 1.13 42.07 14.53
C THR A 35 -0.13 42.13 13.66
N ALA A 36 -0.55 40.99 13.13
CA ALA A 36 -1.93 40.81 12.69
C ALA A 36 -2.48 39.55 13.36
N ALA A 37 -3.34 39.74 14.33
CA ALA A 37 -4.11 38.68 14.95
C ALA A 37 -5.14 38.19 13.92
N SER A 38 -4.97 37.00 13.39
CA SER A 38 -6.02 36.32 12.65
C SER A 38 -6.80 35.44 13.60
N ALA A 39 -8.04 35.80 13.85
CA ALA A 39 -9.00 35.02 14.57
C ALA A 39 -9.32 33.77 13.72
N THR A 40 -8.96 32.58 14.22
CA THR A 40 -9.48 31.33 13.71
C THR A 40 -10.96 31.22 14.08
N THR A 41 -11.83 31.56 13.15
CA THR A 41 -13.24 31.18 13.22
C THR A 41 -13.33 29.68 12.86
N SER A 42 -13.50 28.86 13.87
CA SER A 42 -14.00 27.50 13.74
C SER A 42 -15.38 27.56 13.07
N SER A 43 -15.43 27.27 11.77
CA SER A 43 -16.71 27.07 11.10
C SER A 43 -17.16 25.64 11.40
N THR A 44 -18.06 25.49 12.36
CA THR A 44 -18.90 24.30 12.48
C THR A 44 -19.74 24.20 11.21
N ALA A 45 -19.34 23.39 10.26
CA ALA A 45 -20.15 23.03 9.10
C ALA A 45 -21.35 22.23 9.62
N THR A 46 -22.51 22.86 9.69
CA THR A 46 -23.80 22.18 9.89
C THR A 46 -24.13 21.45 8.58
N PHE A 47 -23.98 20.14 8.56
CA PHE A 47 -24.35 19.31 7.43
C PHE A 47 -25.88 19.29 7.28
N ALA A 48 -26.38 19.88 6.19
CA ALA A 48 -27.77 19.72 5.77
C ALA A 48 -28.01 18.26 5.35
N GLY A 49 -29.13 17.70 5.81
CA GLY A 49 -29.44 16.28 5.68
C GLY A 49 -29.31 15.72 4.25
N TYR A 50 -28.53 14.68 4.13
CA TYR A 50 -28.39 13.89 2.91
C TYR A 50 -29.70 13.13 2.61
N HIS A 51 -30.25 13.35 1.42
CA HIS A 51 -31.30 12.50 0.86
C HIS A 51 -30.68 11.54 -0.15
N ALA A 52 -30.65 10.25 0.16
CA ALA A 52 -30.20 9.23 -0.78
C ALA A 52 -31.00 9.33 -2.10
N PRO A 53 -30.34 9.36 -3.26
CA PRO A 53 -31.06 9.37 -4.53
C PRO A 53 -31.89 8.09 -4.67
N ALA A 54 -33.16 8.24 -5.02
CA ALA A 54 -34.11 7.13 -5.16
C ALA A 54 -33.82 6.20 -6.36
N THR A 55 -32.87 6.59 -7.21
CA THR A 55 -32.45 5.82 -8.39
C THR A 55 -30.95 5.96 -8.61
N VAL A 56 -30.29 4.83 -8.94
CA VAL A 56 -28.88 4.82 -9.34
C VAL A 56 -28.70 5.73 -10.56
N PRO A 57 -27.81 6.74 -10.52
CA PRO A 57 -27.54 7.56 -11.71
C PRO A 57 -26.88 6.70 -12.78
N THR A 58 -27.60 6.37 -13.86
CA THR A 58 -27.13 5.51 -14.95
C THR A 58 -26.31 6.24 -16.02
N THR A 59 -25.91 7.49 -15.79
CA THR A 59 -25.50 8.36 -16.90
C THR A 59 -24.04 8.79 -16.93
N LEU A 60 -23.18 8.38 -16.00
CA LEU A 60 -21.81 8.89 -15.92
C LEU A 60 -20.76 7.97 -16.55
N TYR A 61 -21.00 6.68 -16.69
CA TYR A 61 -20.20 5.74 -17.46
C TYR A 61 -21.02 5.21 -18.65
N ARG A 62 -20.53 5.37 -19.87
CA ARG A 62 -21.25 4.96 -21.10
C ARG A 62 -21.01 3.50 -21.48
N GLY A 63 -20.06 2.81 -20.84
CA GLY A 63 -19.79 1.38 -21.06
C GLY A 63 -20.69 0.48 -20.24
N SER A 64 -20.81 -0.79 -20.64
CA SER A 64 -21.47 -1.83 -19.85
C SER A 64 -20.47 -2.41 -18.85
N THR A 65 -20.83 -2.49 -17.58
CA THR A 65 -20.10 -3.27 -16.56
C THR A 65 -20.85 -4.56 -16.28
N THR A 66 -20.15 -5.62 -15.90
CA THR A 66 -20.77 -6.91 -15.58
C THR A 66 -21.49 -6.89 -14.23
N THR A 67 -21.10 -5.95 -13.35
CA THR A 67 -21.68 -5.77 -12.01
C THR A 67 -22.34 -4.39 -11.88
N PRO A 68 -23.05 -4.10 -10.77
CA PRO A 68 -23.57 -2.76 -10.48
C PRO A 68 -22.48 -1.69 -10.25
N ILE A 69 -21.21 -2.10 -10.05
CA ILE A 69 -20.10 -1.17 -9.79
C ILE A 69 -19.72 -0.44 -11.08
N LYS A 70 -19.78 0.88 -11.03
CA LYS A 70 -19.41 1.81 -12.11
C LYS A 70 -18.14 2.57 -11.79
N HIS A 71 -17.79 2.64 -10.50
CA HIS A 71 -16.59 3.29 -10.00
C HIS A 71 -15.92 2.38 -8.99
N LEU A 72 -14.65 2.07 -9.23
CA LEU A 72 -13.76 1.42 -8.28
C LEU A 72 -12.77 2.46 -7.80
N VAL A 73 -12.66 2.62 -6.48
CA VAL A 73 -11.62 3.43 -5.83
C VAL A 73 -10.73 2.45 -5.07
N VAL A 74 -9.47 2.37 -5.44
CA VAL A 74 -8.47 1.54 -4.77
C VAL A 74 -7.61 2.46 -3.93
N ILE A 75 -7.72 2.37 -2.63
CA ILE A 75 -6.81 3.02 -1.69
C ILE A 75 -5.70 2.03 -1.42
N PHE A 76 -4.49 2.41 -1.78
CA PHE A 76 -3.31 1.59 -1.72
C PHE A 76 -2.34 2.19 -0.71
N ASP A 77 -2.37 1.66 0.50
CA ASP A 77 -1.60 2.15 1.64
C ASP A 77 -0.34 1.32 1.89
N GLU A 78 0.40 1.62 2.93
CA GLU A 78 1.76 1.14 3.17
C GLU A 78 1.87 0.23 4.38
N ASN A 79 2.54 -0.88 4.13
CA ASN A 79 3.39 -1.70 4.98
C ASN A 79 2.72 -2.26 6.24
N GLN A 80 1.64 -3.03 6.06
CA GLN A 80 0.95 -3.61 7.22
C GLN A 80 0.66 -5.09 7.04
N SER A 81 1.09 -5.95 7.98
CA SER A 81 0.57 -7.32 8.02
C SER A 81 -0.84 -7.37 8.59
N PHE A 82 -1.59 -8.42 8.24
CA PHE A 82 -2.95 -8.61 8.76
C PHE A 82 -2.99 -8.71 10.30
N ASP A 83 -2.10 -9.47 10.90
CA ASP A 83 -2.07 -9.61 12.36
C ASP A 83 -1.66 -8.33 13.07
N HIS A 84 -0.86 -7.45 12.44
CA HIS A 84 -0.46 -6.18 13.03
C HIS A 84 -1.65 -5.24 13.24
N TYR A 85 -2.63 -5.24 12.32
CA TYR A 85 -3.81 -4.36 12.39
C TYR A 85 -5.09 -5.07 12.83
N PHE A 86 -5.24 -6.37 12.59
CA PHE A 86 -6.47 -7.11 12.84
C PHE A 86 -6.28 -8.37 13.70
N GLY A 87 -5.08 -8.66 14.17
CA GLY A 87 -4.74 -9.91 14.86
C GLY A 87 -5.61 -10.22 16.10
N THR A 88 -6.26 -9.22 16.70
CA THR A 88 -7.18 -9.40 17.81
C THR A 88 -8.64 -9.00 17.52
N TYR A 89 -8.96 -8.63 16.27
CA TYR A 89 -10.34 -8.28 15.90
C TYR A 89 -11.32 -9.42 16.23
N PRO A 90 -12.50 -9.13 16.82
CA PRO A 90 -13.04 -7.81 17.09
C PRO A 90 -12.91 -7.35 18.56
N TYR A 91 -11.85 -7.71 19.26
CA TYR A 91 -11.63 -7.33 20.65
C TYR A 91 -10.58 -6.22 20.76
N ALA A 92 -11.00 -5.04 21.23
CA ALA A 92 -10.14 -3.95 21.65
C ALA A 92 -10.02 -3.88 23.17
N ALA A 93 -8.85 -3.53 23.68
CA ALA A 93 -8.58 -3.47 25.12
C ALA A 93 -9.35 -2.35 25.83
N ASN A 94 -9.67 -1.27 25.13
CA ASN A 94 -10.38 -0.09 25.63
C ASN A 94 -9.71 0.56 26.85
N THR A 95 -8.39 0.62 26.84
CA THR A 95 -7.58 1.21 27.90
C THR A 95 -6.96 2.56 27.53
N ASP A 96 -6.98 2.90 26.25
CA ASP A 96 -6.39 4.13 25.66
C ASP A 96 -7.03 4.40 24.30
N GLY A 97 -6.67 5.50 23.62
CA GLY A 97 -7.16 5.85 22.30
C GLY A 97 -8.68 5.97 22.21
N THR A 98 -9.23 5.64 21.05
CA THR A 98 -10.69 5.67 20.82
C THR A 98 -11.32 4.34 21.18
N PRO A 99 -12.36 4.30 22.06
CA PRO A 99 -13.02 3.04 22.41
C PRO A 99 -13.70 2.39 21.20
N PHE A 100 -13.45 1.09 21.02
CA PHE A 100 -14.14 0.26 20.04
C PHE A 100 -14.95 -0.84 20.74
N HIS A 101 -16.20 -0.97 20.35
CA HIS A 101 -17.11 -1.99 20.88
C HIS A 101 -17.76 -2.75 19.73
N ALA A 102 -17.39 -4.01 19.57
CA ALA A 102 -17.95 -4.87 18.53
C ALA A 102 -19.47 -5.00 18.67
N LYS A 103 -20.18 -4.94 17.55
CA LYS A 103 -21.62 -5.22 17.49
C LYS A 103 -21.89 -6.68 17.89
N PRO A 104 -23.05 -6.99 18.50
CA PRO A 104 -23.45 -8.37 18.71
C PRO A 104 -23.43 -9.17 17.41
N GLY A 105 -22.77 -10.32 17.40
CA GLY A 105 -22.66 -11.17 16.21
C GLY A 105 -21.54 -10.79 15.24
N THR A 106 -20.67 -9.84 15.60
CA THR A 106 -19.45 -9.59 14.82
C THR A 106 -18.61 -10.85 14.75
N PRO A 107 -18.25 -11.32 13.53
CA PRO A 107 -17.44 -12.51 13.36
C PRO A 107 -16.03 -12.31 13.89
N THR A 108 -15.39 -13.39 14.26
CA THR A 108 -13.96 -13.45 14.55
C THR A 108 -13.16 -13.65 13.28
N VAL A 109 -11.87 -13.34 13.33
CA VAL A 109 -10.92 -13.56 12.25
C VAL A 109 -10.00 -14.76 12.56
N ASN A 110 -9.29 -15.23 11.55
CA ASN A 110 -8.12 -16.06 11.74
C ASN A 110 -6.97 -15.17 12.23
N GLY A 111 -6.89 -14.96 13.54
CA GLY A 111 -5.96 -14.02 14.18
C GLY A 111 -5.11 -14.67 15.27
N LEU A 112 -4.50 -13.84 16.11
CA LEU A 112 -3.53 -14.25 17.15
C LEU A 112 -4.14 -15.05 18.32
N TYR A 113 -5.44 -15.23 18.36
CA TYR A 113 -6.16 -15.86 19.47
C TYR A 113 -6.88 -17.15 19.05
N LYS A 114 -7.08 -18.04 20.01
CA LYS A 114 -7.93 -19.22 19.83
C LYS A 114 -9.40 -18.96 20.20
N LYS A 115 -9.64 -18.03 21.14
CA LYS A 115 -10.98 -17.61 21.58
C LYS A 115 -10.90 -16.23 22.24
N ILE A 116 -12.03 -15.52 22.23
CA ILE A 116 -12.21 -14.29 22.97
C ILE A 116 -12.98 -14.61 24.27
N THR A 117 -12.47 -14.12 25.40
CA THR A 117 -13.09 -14.23 26.73
C THR A 117 -13.53 -12.85 27.23
N LYS A 118 -14.20 -12.79 28.38
CA LYS A 118 -14.53 -11.50 29.03
C LYS A 118 -13.28 -10.68 29.41
N SER A 119 -12.15 -11.35 29.61
CA SER A 119 -10.87 -10.71 29.96
C SER A 119 -9.96 -10.45 28.73
N GLY A 120 -10.44 -10.74 27.53
CA GLY A 120 -9.70 -10.53 26.30
C GLY A 120 -9.46 -11.79 25.48
N PRO A 121 -8.71 -11.64 24.37
CA PRO A 121 -8.30 -12.74 23.52
C PRO A 121 -7.30 -13.64 24.26
N VAL A 122 -7.44 -14.94 24.08
CA VAL A 122 -6.53 -15.93 24.68
C VAL A 122 -6.15 -16.99 23.65
N GLY A 123 -4.88 -17.33 23.61
CA GLY A 123 -4.35 -18.35 22.73
C GLY A 123 -2.85 -18.54 22.90
N PRO A 124 -2.30 -19.66 22.41
CA PRO A 124 -0.87 -19.92 22.54
C PRO A 124 -0.01 -18.89 21.78
N LEU A 125 -0.49 -18.35 20.67
CA LEU A 125 0.26 -17.34 19.92
C LEU A 125 0.51 -16.06 20.71
N LEU A 126 -0.39 -15.71 21.64
CA LEU A 126 -0.25 -14.53 22.50
C LEU A 126 0.64 -14.77 23.74
N THR A 127 0.87 -16.04 24.13
CA THR A 127 1.54 -16.36 25.42
C THR A 127 2.71 -17.32 25.29
N HIS A 128 2.81 -18.06 24.22
CA HIS A 128 3.84 -19.05 23.90
C HIS A 128 4.09 -19.05 22.39
N ASN A 129 4.37 -17.88 21.84
CA ASN A 129 4.63 -17.73 20.42
C ASN A 129 5.89 -18.52 20.04
N PRO A 130 5.95 -19.12 18.84
CA PRO A 130 7.16 -19.81 18.38
C PRO A 130 8.34 -18.87 18.10
N ASN A 131 8.12 -17.56 17.98
CA ASN A 131 9.18 -16.55 17.90
C ASN A 131 9.78 -16.25 19.28
N GLU A 132 10.88 -15.50 19.31
CA GLU A 132 11.59 -15.16 20.56
C GLU A 132 10.75 -14.33 21.52
N TYR A 133 9.85 -13.47 21.00
CA TYR A 133 8.91 -12.65 21.76
C TYR A 133 7.47 -13.05 21.46
N ASN A 134 6.59 -12.87 22.45
CA ASN A 134 5.15 -12.95 22.24
C ASN A 134 4.63 -11.64 21.62
N PRO A 135 3.54 -11.67 20.84
CA PRO A 135 2.87 -10.47 20.39
C PRO A 135 2.49 -9.53 21.53
N GLN A 136 2.75 -8.24 21.33
CA GLN A 136 2.46 -7.19 22.31
C GLN A 136 1.55 -6.14 21.67
N ARG A 137 0.53 -5.73 22.43
CA ARG A 137 -0.34 -4.64 22.01
C ARG A 137 0.40 -3.32 22.11
N LEU A 138 0.40 -2.56 21.04
CA LEU A 138 0.82 -1.16 21.02
C LEU A 138 -0.32 -0.26 21.51
N THR A 139 0.03 0.74 22.28
CA THR A 139 -0.91 1.78 22.72
C THR A 139 -1.03 2.89 21.68
N HIS A 140 -2.05 3.69 21.79
CA HIS A 140 -2.25 4.86 20.93
C HIS A 140 -1.07 5.85 20.96
N ALA A 141 -0.36 5.95 22.08
CA ALA A 141 0.83 6.79 22.21
C ALA A 141 2.09 6.19 21.58
N GLU A 142 2.07 4.92 21.20
CA GLU A 142 3.17 4.17 20.60
C GLU A 142 2.96 4.00 19.08
N ALA A 143 2.14 4.86 18.47
CA ALA A 143 1.72 4.73 17.09
C ALA A 143 2.88 4.86 16.07
N LEU A 144 3.85 5.74 16.34
CA LEU A 144 5.01 5.90 15.47
C LEU A 144 6.09 4.87 15.84
N THR A 145 6.21 3.82 15.06
CA THR A 145 7.18 2.74 15.23
C THR A 145 8.36 2.88 14.28
N SER A 146 9.37 2.04 14.41
CA SER A 146 10.41 1.88 13.38
C SER A 146 9.88 1.12 12.18
N ASP A 147 10.38 1.46 11.02
CA ASP A 147 10.33 0.68 9.79
C ASP A 147 11.04 -0.67 10.00
N GLN A 148 10.38 -1.79 9.69
CA GLN A 148 10.95 -3.12 9.84
C GLN A 148 11.67 -3.54 8.53
N ASN A 149 12.45 -4.60 8.59
CA ASN A 149 13.19 -5.06 7.41
C ASN A 149 12.30 -5.95 6.54
N HIS A 150 11.61 -5.38 5.59
CA HIS A 150 10.70 -6.04 4.66
C HIS A 150 11.35 -6.40 3.31
N GLY A 151 12.67 -6.50 3.26
CA GLY A 151 13.34 -6.98 2.06
C GLY A 151 12.98 -8.44 1.75
N TYR A 152 13.00 -8.82 0.48
CA TYR A 152 12.67 -10.15 -0.02
C TYR A 152 13.31 -11.31 0.77
N THR A 153 14.61 -11.23 0.99
CA THR A 153 15.37 -12.27 1.71
C THR A 153 15.03 -12.35 3.21
N PRO A 154 14.95 -11.24 3.96
CA PRO A 154 14.53 -11.26 5.35
C PRO A 154 13.15 -11.88 5.56
N GLU A 155 12.16 -11.51 4.76
CA GLU A 155 10.81 -12.05 4.88
C GLU A 155 10.73 -13.55 4.60
N GLN A 156 11.38 -14.04 3.53
CA GLN A 156 11.48 -15.47 3.28
C GLN A 156 12.08 -16.23 4.46
N LYS A 157 13.15 -15.68 5.05
CA LYS A 157 13.78 -16.28 6.22
C LYS A 157 12.90 -16.26 7.45
N ALA A 158 12.14 -15.17 7.65
CA ALA A 158 11.23 -15.02 8.78
C ALA A 158 10.16 -16.11 8.78
N GLN A 159 9.64 -16.48 7.63
CA GLN A 159 8.66 -17.56 7.49
C GLN A 159 9.24 -18.95 7.81
N ASN A 160 10.52 -19.19 7.61
CA ASN A 160 11.24 -20.42 7.96
C ASN A 160 10.50 -21.71 7.57
N ASN A 161 10.24 -21.90 6.28
CA ASN A 161 9.51 -23.06 5.75
C ASN A 161 8.09 -23.19 6.36
N GLY A 162 7.39 -22.10 6.53
CA GLY A 162 6.03 -22.06 7.07
C GLY A 162 5.92 -22.22 8.58
N LYS A 163 7.03 -22.21 9.31
CA LYS A 163 7.02 -22.25 10.78
C LYS A 163 6.67 -20.93 11.41
N MET A 164 6.79 -19.83 10.67
CA MET A 164 6.48 -18.46 11.07
C MET A 164 7.17 -18.07 12.39
N ASN A 165 8.46 -18.35 12.54
CA ASN A 165 9.15 -18.30 13.84
C ASN A 165 10.54 -17.64 13.82
N MET A 166 10.86 -16.86 12.80
CA MET A 166 12.15 -16.17 12.70
C MET A 166 12.01 -14.66 12.46
N PHE A 167 10.85 -14.06 12.75
CA PHE A 167 10.59 -12.64 12.49
C PHE A 167 11.55 -11.75 13.29
N VAL A 168 11.70 -11.98 14.60
CA VAL A 168 12.61 -11.21 15.45
C VAL A 168 14.06 -11.25 14.94
N GLN A 169 14.51 -12.37 14.40
CA GLN A 169 15.89 -12.52 13.94
C GLN A 169 16.13 -11.99 12.52
N GLN A 170 15.10 -11.85 11.71
CA GLN A 170 15.25 -11.58 10.28
C GLN A 170 14.69 -10.22 9.86
N THR A 171 13.60 -9.79 10.46
CA THR A 171 12.89 -8.58 10.02
C THR A 171 12.85 -7.47 11.06
N GLU A 172 13.22 -7.71 12.34
CA GLU A 172 13.16 -6.69 13.39
C GLU A 172 14.19 -5.58 13.23
N ASN A 173 13.74 -4.33 13.32
CA ASN A 173 14.56 -3.11 13.41
C ASN A 173 14.28 -2.37 14.73
N SER A 174 14.83 -2.89 15.83
CA SER A 174 14.62 -2.36 17.18
C SER A 174 15.82 -1.60 17.77
N THR A 175 16.85 -1.33 16.97
CA THR A 175 18.05 -0.64 17.43
C THR A 175 18.42 0.55 16.54
N PRO A 176 19.16 1.57 17.05
CA PRO A 176 19.61 2.68 16.19
C PRO A 176 20.47 2.24 15.01
N ALA A 177 21.21 1.14 15.14
CA ALA A 177 22.00 0.57 14.04
C ALA A 177 21.12 -0.08 12.95
N ALA A 178 19.90 -0.45 13.29
CA ALA A 178 18.88 -1.01 12.39
C ALA A 178 17.79 0.01 12.01
N GLY A 179 18.01 1.31 12.21
CA GLY A 179 17.12 2.36 11.75
C GLY A 179 16.16 2.96 12.79
N CYS A 180 16.04 2.39 14.00
CA CYS A 180 15.21 2.97 15.05
C CYS A 180 15.73 4.36 15.48
N THR A 181 14.86 5.37 15.45
CA THR A 181 15.19 6.74 15.86
C THR A 181 14.69 7.05 17.27
N ALA A 182 15.17 8.15 17.85
CA ALA A 182 14.78 8.54 19.21
C ALA A 182 13.30 8.94 19.37
N VAL A 183 12.59 9.21 18.28
CA VAL A 183 11.18 9.61 18.30
C VAL A 183 10.24 8.44 18.03
N GLN A 184 10.77 7.29 17.63
CA GLN A 184 10.01 6.09 17.34
C GLN A 184 9.93 5.16 18.55
N TYR A 185 8.84 4.42 18.66
CA TYR A 185 8.71 3.34 19.64
C TYR A 185 9.18 2.03 19.03
N CYS A 186 10.31 1.53 19.49
CA CYS A 186 10.95 0.33 18.93
C CYS A 186 11.65 -0.53 19.99
N PRO A 187 10.95 -1.06 21.00
CA PRO A 187 11.52 -1.99 21.96
C PRO A 187 11.88 -3.32 21.29
N PRO A 188 12.76 -4.14 21.90
CA PRO A 188 12.99 -5.50 21.44
C PRO A 188 11.70 -6.31 21.35
N GLY A 189 11.50 -7.03 20.25
CA GLY A 189 10.28 -7.73 19.93
C GLY A 189 9.22 -6.85 19.25
N ILE A 190 9.56 -5.63 18.83
CA ILE A 190 8.62 -4.69 18.18
C ILE A 190 7.95 -5.30 16.95
N VAL A 191 8.66 -6.07 16.14
CA VAL A 191 8.13 -6.73 14.94
C VAL A 191 6.98 -7.72 15.24
N MET A 192 6.84 -8.15 16.49
CA MET A 192 5.77 -9.03 16.97
C MET A 192 4.53 -8.27 17.46
N SER A 193 4.58 -6.93 17.46
CA SER A 193 3.51 -6.14 18.05
C SER A 193 2.32 -5.96 17.11
N TYR A 194 1.19 -5.53 17.70
CA TYR A 194 -0.05 -5.28 16.99
C TYR A 194 -0.81 -4.11 17.59
N PHE A 195 -1.55 -3.41 16.75
CA PHE A 195 -2.58 -2.46 17.16
C PHE A 195 -3.93 -3.16 17.32
N ASP A 196 -4.81 -2.59 18.13
CA ASP A 196 -6.20 -2.99 18.20
C ASP A 196 -7.12 -1.83 17.82
N GLY A 197 -8.42 -2.05 17.90
CA GLY A 197 -9.42 -1.05 17.51
C GLY A 197 -9.38 0.28 18.28
N ASN A 198 -8.52 0.43 19.28
CA ASN A 198 -8.30 1.71 19.94
C ASN A 198 -7.38 2.65 19.15
N THR A 199 -6.57 2.11 18.26
CA THR A 199 -5.65 2.88 17.40
C THR A 199 -6.08 2.79 15.93
N THR A 200 -6.39 1.60 15.42
CA THR A 200 -6.92 1.39 14.06
C THR A 200 -8.45 1.44 14.01
N THR A 201 -9.03 2.42 14.74
CA THR A 201 -10.48 2.50 15.02
C THR A 201 -11.32 2.59 13.76
N ALA A 202 -10.92 3.40 12.79
CA ALA A 202 -11.66 3.57 11.55
C ALA A 202 -11.71 2.26 10.74
N LEU A 203 -10.57 1.60 10.56
CA LEU A 203 -10.48 0.33 9.83
C LEU A 203 -11.36 -0.75 10.48
N TRP A 204 -11.38 -0.83 11.82
CA TRP A 204 -12.23 -1.77 12.54
C TRP A 204 -13.72 -1.41 12.42
N ASN A 205 -14.07 -0.13 12.39
CA ASN A 205 -15.43 0.29 12.12
C ASN A 205 -15.84 -0.04 10.68
N TYR A 206 -14.99 0.19 9.68
CA TYR A 206 -15.28 -0.21 8.30
C TYR A 206 -15.47 -1.73 8.19
N ALA A 207 -14.60 -2.53 8.79
CA ALA A 207 -14.75 -3.99 8.83
C ALA A 207 -16.09 -4.43 9.45
N GLN A 208 -16.54 -3.72 10.51
CA GLN A 208 -17.81 -4.02 11.19
C GLN A 208 -19.06 -3.59 10.42
N TYR A 209 -18.94 -2.61 9.53
CA TYR A 209 -20.10 -2.11 8.77
C TYR A 209 -20.13 -2.62 7.34
N TYR A 210 -18.99 -3.04 6.81
CA TYR A 210 -18.83 -3.55 5.44
C TYR A 210 -18.21 -4.95 5.48
N SER A 211 -17.30 -5.25 4.58
CA SER A 211 -16.63 -6.54 4.52
C SER A 211 -15.11 -6.41 4.55
N MET A 212 -14.46 -7.39 5.16
CA MET A 212 -13.01 -7.54 5.15
C MET A 212 -12.61 -8.95 4.80
N SER A 213 -11.36 -9.14 4.33
CA SER A 213 -10.74 -10.45 4.18
C SER A 213 -9.84 -10.76 5.38
N ASP A 214 -9.86 -12.01 5.86
CA ASP A 214 -8.82 -12.54 6.75
C ASP A 214 -7.92 -13.56 6.03
N ASN A 215 -8.00 -13.59 4.69
CA ASN A 215 -7.25 -14.47 3.82
C ASN A 215 -6.82 -13.77 2.52
N ASP A 216 -6.36 -12.53 2.66
CA ASP A 216 -5.71 -11.77 1.60
C ASP A 216 -4.20 -11.83 1.75
N TRP A 217 -3.47 -11.92 0.65
CA TRP A 217 -2.05 -12.22 0.66
C TRP A 217 -1.27 -11.26 -0.22
N ASP A 218 -0.11 -10.86 0.26
CA ASP A 218 0.88 -10.29 -0.63
C ASP A 218 1.33 -11.33 -1.66
N THR A 219 1.36 -10.93 -2.91
CA THR A 219 1.64 -11.83 -4.04
C THR A 219 3.08 -12.29 -4.13
N THR A 220 4.01 -11.59 -3.49
CA THR A 220 5.45 -11.88 -3.50
C THR A 220 6.09 -11.39 -2.22
N TYR A 221 7.27 -11.88 -1.90
CA TYR A 221 8.13 -11.26 -0.88
C TYR A 221 8.73 -9.96 -1.40
N GLY A 222 9.12 -9.11 -0.50
CA GLY A 222 9.89 -7.92 -0.79
C GLY A 222 9.16 -6.63 -0.42
N PRO A 223 9.84 -5.50 -0.65
CA PRO A 223 9.36 -4.19 -0.23
C PRO A 223 8.32 -3.63 -1.22
N SER A 224 7.96 -2.37 -1.04
CA SER A 224 6.82 -1.68 -1.64
C SER A 224 6.71 -1.76 -3.16
N THR A 225 7.80 -1.65 -3.90
CA THR A 225 7.75 -1.64 -5.38
C THR A 225 7.14 -2.92 -5.99
N PRO A 226 7.52 -4.15 -5.58
CA PRO A 226 6.84 -5.36 -6.04
C PRO A 226 5.33 -5.35 -5.79
N GLY A 227 4.88 -4.94 -4.61
CA GLY A 227 3.47 -4.83 -4.26
C GLY A 227 2.72 -3.83 -5.14
N ALA A 228 3.28 -2.62 -5.30
CA ALA A 228 2.74 -1.57 -6.16
C ALA A 228 2.59 -2.03 -7.62
N ILE A 229 3.60 -2.70 -8.16
CA ILE A 229 3.51 -3.24 -9.53
C ILE A 229 2.45 -4.34 -9.60
N ASN A 230 2.32 -5.18 -8.58
CA ASN A 230 1.34 -6.27 -8.58
C ASN A 230 -0.11 -5.77 -8.53
N VAL A 231 -0.41 -4.67 -7.84
CA VAL A 231 -1.79 -4.10 -7.80
C VAL A 231 -2.21 -3.51 -9.15
N THR A 232 -1.27 -3.28 -10.06
CA THR A 232 -1.52 -2.66 -11.38
C THR A 232 -1.26 -3.58 -12.56
N SER A 233 -0.45 -4.62 -12.40
CA SER A 233 -0.16 -5.56 -13.50
C SER A 233 -0.21 -7.02 -13.09
N GLY A 234 -0.14 -7.34 -11.80
CA GLY A 234 -0.01 -8.70 -11.31
C GLY A 234 1.27 -9.40 -11.81
N ASN A 235 2.31 -8.63 -12.15
CA ASN A 235 3.52 -9.17 -12.77
C ASN A 235 4.70 -8.21 -12.62
N ASN A 236 5.69 -8.57 -11.84
CA ASN A 236 6.94 -7.82 -11.65
C ASN A 236 8.11 -8.32 -12.50
N SER A 237 7.87 -9.20 -13.49
CA SER A 237 8.86 -9.58 -14.49
C SER A 237 8.92 -8.59 -15.67
N GLY A 238 9.96 -8.69 -16.47
CA GLY A 238 10.18 -7.76 -17.58
C GLY A 238 10.87 -6.46 -17.18
N ALA A 239 11.41 -6.43 -15.97
CA ALA A 239 12.13 -5.27 -15.45
C ALA A 239 13.53 -5.15 -16.03
N LYS A 240 13.97 -3.92 -16.21
CA LYS A 240 15.30 -3.57 -16.75
C LYS A 240 15.91 -2.43 -15.93
N ALA A 241 17.14 -2.61 -15.49
CA ALA A 241 17.91 -1.53 -14.89
C ALA A 241 18.47 -0.60 -15.99
N LEU A 242 18.31 0.69 -15.80
CA LEU A 242 18.79 1.73 -16.71
C LEU A 242 19.59 2.78 -15.93
N ASN A 243 20.63 3.33 -16.57
CA ASN A 243 21.34 4.47 -16.00
C ASN A 243 20.44 5.72 -16.07
N PRO A 244 20.41 6.55 -15.03
CA PRO A 244 19.73 7.82 -15.08
C PRO A 244 20.32 8.68 -16.19
N SER A 245 19.56 8.94 -17.23
CA SER A 245 19.92 9.90 -18.27
C SER A 245 19.13 11.19 -18.14
N TRP A 246 18.11 11.16 -17.29
CA TRP A 246 17.10 12.21 -17.15
C TRP A 246 16.46 12.63 -18.49
N ASP A 247 16.51 11.72 -19.45
CA ASP A 247 15.75 11.78 -20.70
C ASP A 247 14.85 10.55 -20.77
N PRO A 248 13.61 10.65 -20.26
CA PRO A 248 12.68 9.52 -20.20
C PRO A 248 12.29 9.00 -21.59
N THR A 249 12.55 9.77 -22.64
CA THR A 249 12.24 9.37 -24.03
C THR A 249 13.35 8.55 -24.68
N ASN A 250 14.55 8.52 -24.07
CA ASN A 250 15.73 7.87 -24.64
C ASN A 250 16.51 7.07 -23.57
N PRO A 251 16.04 5.87 -23.18
CA PRO A 251 16.74 5.00 -22.24
C PRO A 251 18.11 4.60 -22.80
N SER A 252 19.16 5.28 -22.35
CA SER A 252 20.41 5.31 -23.09
C SER A 252 21.36 4.16 -22.82
N GLN A 253 21.42 3.59 -21.63
CA GLN A 253 22.43 2.56 -21.33
C GLN A 253 21.90 1.52 -20.32
N PRO A 254 22.10 0.24 -20.62
CA PRO A 254 21.86 -0.80 -19.61
C PRO A 254 22.72 -0.55 -18.37
N ALA A 255 22.13 -0.75 -17.21
CA ALA A 255 22.80 -0.74 -15.93
C ALA A 255 22.59 -2.09 -15.22
N THR A 256 23.13 -2.22 -14.03
CA THR A 256 22.85 -3.36 -13.14
C THR A 256 22.20 -2.84 -11.88
N SER A 257 21.26 -3.60 -11.35
CA SER A 257 20.61 -3.32 -10.06
C SER A 257 20.59 -4.58 -9.21
N SER A 258 20.78 -4.42 -7.90
CA SER A 258 20.56 -5.51 -6.95
C SER A 258 19.07 -5.76 -6.69
N ALA A 259 18.21 -4.84 -7.07
CA ALA A 259 16.75 -4.98 -6.98
C ALA A 259 16.11 -5.71 -8.17
N ILE A 260 16.88 -6.08 -9.18
CA ILE A 260 16.42 -6.84 -10.35
C ILE A 260 17.24 -8.11 -10.48
N VAL A 261 16.57 -9.26 -10.39
CA VAL A 261 17.18 -10.59 -10.43
C VAL A 261 16.74 -11.39 -11.64
N ASP A 262 17.33 -12.57 -11.84
CA ASP A 262 17.02 -13.50 -12.93
C ASP A 262 17.10 -12.86 -14.30
N VAL A 263 18.08 -11.98 -14.47
CA VAL A 263 18.26 -11.21 -15.71
C VAL A 263 18.63 -12.15 -16.85
N ASN A 264 17.76 -12.23 -17.84
CA ASN A 264 18.01 -12.94 -19.07
C ASN A 264 19.13 -12.27 -19.85
N PRO A 265 20.27 -12.94 -20.09
CA PRO A 265 21.46 -12.31 -20.72
C PRO A 265 21.24 -11.88 -22.18
N LYS A 266 20.19 -12.38 -22.84
CA LYS A 266 19.88 -12.02 -24.23
C LYS A 266 19.00 -10.78 -24.32
N THR A 267 18.07 -10.60 -23.38
CA THR A 267 17.10 -9.49 -23.39
C THR A 267 17.47 -8.38 -22.42
N GLY A 268 18.24 -8.67 -21.39
CA GLY A 268 18.51 -7.76 -20.27
C GLY A 268 17.32 -7.56 -19.35
N LEU A 269 16.26 -8.38 -19.47
CA LEU A 269 15.06 -8.31 -18.66
C LEU A 269 15.15 -9.30 -17.50
N GLY A 270 14.72 -8.87 -16.32
CA GLY A 270 14.67 -9.67 -15.11
C GLY A 270 13.37 -9.45 -14.35
N THR A 271 13.39 -9.79 -13.07
CA THR A 271 12.28 -9.59 -12.13
C THR A 271 12.65 -8.52 -11.11
N LEU A 272 11.78 -7.54 -10.94
CA LEU A 272 11.90 -6.51 -9.91
C LEU A 272 11.36 -7.06 -8.59
N TYR A 273 12.22 -7.12 -7.56
CA TYR A 273 11.89 -7.69 -6.26
C TYR A 273 12.34 -6.81 -5.07
N GLY A 274 12.87 -5.65 -5.35
CA GLY A 274 13.32 -4.67 -4.35
C GLY A 274 13.00 -3.26 -4.81
N ASP A 275 13.12 -2.29 -3.94
CA ASP A 275 12.87 -0.89 -4.25
C ASP A 275 13.92 -0.32 -5.18
N GLN A 276 13.43 0.24 -6.23
CA GLN A 276 14.22 0.89 -7.26
C GLN A 276 13.33 1.92 -7.95
N ASP A 277 13.65 3.19 -7.83
CA ASP A 277 12.85 4.27 -8.43
C ASP A 277 12.60 4.08 -9.93
N PRO A 278 11.43 4.51 -10.42
CA PRO A 278 11.03 4.36 -11.81
C PRO A 278 11.87 5.24 -12.76
N TYR A 279 12.20 4.68 -13.92
CA TYR A 279 12.98 5.39 -14.93
C TYR A 279 12.20 6.52 -15.63
N TYR A 280 10.88 6.31 -15.81
CA TYR A 280 10.04 7.28 -16.51
C TYR A 280 9.41 8.31 -15.56
N ASP A 281 10.09 8.64 -14.48
CA ASP A 281 9.68 9.61 -13.49
C ASP A 281 10.74 10.69 -13.33
N GLY A 282 10.39 11.93 -13.65
CA GLY A 282 11.31 13.06 -13.53
C GLY A 282 11.61 13.45 -12.08
N CYS A 283 10.78 13.01 -11.11
CA CYS A 283 10.99 13.19 -9.67
C CYS A 283 11.77 12.04 -9.03
N SER A 284 12.07 10.96 -9.75
CA SER A 284 12.92 9.90 -9.24
C SER A 284 14.24 10.47 -8.76
N ASN A 285 14.54 10.26 -7.46
CA ASN A 285 15.66 10.90 -6.78
C ASN A 285 15.55 12.44 -6.74
N ASP A 286 14.92 12.96 -5.69
CA ASP A 286 14.50 14.36 -5.45
C ASP A 286 15.46 15.47 -5.91
N ASN A 287 16.75 15.20 -5.90
CA ASN A 287 17.78 16.17 -6.25
C ASN A 287 18.51 15.86 -7.57
N HIS A 288 18.07 14.86 -8.31
CA HIS A 288 18.67 14.37 -9.55
C HIS A 288 20.19 14.06 -9.43
N THR A 289 20.65 13.63 -8.25
CA THR A 289 22.05 13.31 -7.97
C THR A 289 22.33 11.83 -7.93
N THR A 290 21.33 10.99 -8.11
CA THR A 290 21.54 9.54 -8.06
C THR A 290 22.57 9.11 -9.11
N THR A 291 23.51 8.29 -8.67
CA THR A 291 24.45 7.58 -9.52
C THR A 291 24.06 6.11 -9.70
N GLY A 292 22.98 5.69 -9.03
CA GLY A 292 22.41 4.37 -9.12
C GLY A 292 21.62 4.18 -10.40
N SER A 293 21.16 2.96 -10.64
CA SER A 293 20.23 2.65 -11.72
C SER A 293 18.80 3.00 -11.33
N LEU A 294 17.96 3.20 -12.34
CA LEU A 294 16.51 3.28 -12.23
C LEU A 294 15.89 2.07 -12.92
N ALA A 295 14.64 1.76 -12.59
CA ALA A 295 13.94 0.60 -13.16
C ALA A 295 12.90 1.01 -14.20
N ALA A 296 12.87 0.28 -15.31
CA ALA A 296 11.77 0.32 -16.26
C ALA A 296 11.17 -1.08 -16.41
N VAL A 297 9.86 -1.18 -16.50
CA VAL A 297 9.16 -2.44 -16.72
C VAL A 297 8.59 -2.47 -18.13
N THR A 298 8.77 -3.60 -18.79
CA THR A 298 8.19 -3.88 -20.11
C THR A 298 6.94 -4.74 -19.98
N GLY A 299 6.10 -4.73 -20.97
CA GLY A 299 4.83 -5.45 -20.94
C GLY A 299 3.64 -4.50 -20.74
N GLN A 300 2.53 -5.04 -20.34
CA GLN A 300 1.29 -4.30 -20.12
C GLN A 300 0.99 -4.17 -18.64
N ASN A 301 0.35 -3.06 -18.29
CA ASN A 301 -0.35 -2.88 -17.02
C ASN A 301 -1.84 -2.70 -17.28
N ILE A 302 -2.63 -2.60 -16.22
CA ILE A 302 -4.09 -2.47 -16.35
C ILE A 302 -4.51 -1.17 -17.08
N GLY A 303 -3.71 -0.10 -16.98
CA GLY A 303 -3.93 1.15 -17.68
C GLY A 303 -3.93 0.99 -19.20
N ASP A 304 -3.06 0.12 -19.74
CA ASP A 304 -3.03 -0.18 -21.17
C ASP A 304 -4.34 -0.80 -21.66
N LEU A 305 -4.88 -1.76 -20.91
CA LEU A 305 -6.14 -2.43 -21.25
C LEU A 305 -7.33 -1.48 -21.11
N LEU A 306 -7.33 -0.65 -20.05
CA LEU A 306 -8.37 0.37 -19.84
C LEU A 306 -8.35 1.42 -20.96
N ASN A 307 -7.17 1.87 -21.40
CA ASN A 307 -7.01 2.78 -22.53
C ASN A 307 -7.53 2.16 -23.85
N ALA A 308 -7.16 0.90 -24.11
CA ALA A 308 -7.63 0.18 -25.31
C ALA A 308 -9.16 0.03 -25.35
N SER A 309 -9.77 -0.10 -24.18
CA SER A 309 -11.23 -0.25 -24.01
C SER A 309 -11.96 1.08 -23.77
N HIS A 310 -11.26 2.21 -23.80
CA HIS A 310 -11.81 3.55 -23.55
C HIS A 310 -12.50 3.69 -22.16
N VAL A 311 -12.02 2.96 -21.18
CA VAL A 311 -12.46 3.06 -19.79
C VAL A 311 -11.65 4.17 -19.10
N THR A 312 -12.34 5.09 -18.43
CA THR A 312 -11.67 6.17 -17.72
C THR A 312 -10.97 5.67 -16.48
N TRP A 313 -9.73 6.10 -16.24
CA TRP A 313 -8.98 5.70 -15.06
C TRP A 313 -7.94 6.75 -14.66
N GLY A 314 -7.35 6.63 -13.47
CA GLY A 314 -6.25 7.44 -13.03
C GLY A 314 -5.60 6.92 -11.77
N TRP A 315 -4.31 7.22 -11.62
CA TRP A 315 -3.56 7.15 -10.37
C TRP A 315 -3.47 8.56 -9.79
N PHE A 316 -3.76 8.69 -8.51
CA PHE A 316 -3.79 9.96 -7.79
C PHE A 316 -2.94 9.84 -6.53
N GLU A 317 -1.83 10.56 -6.47
CA GLU A 317 -0.85 10.43 -5.39
C GLU A 317 -0.53 11.78 -4.73
N GLY A 318 -0.32 11.76 -3.42
CA GLY A 318 0.07 12.93 -2.66
C GLY A 318 1.44 13.45 -3.10
N GLY A 319 1.57 14.77 -3.28
CA GLY A 319 2.83 15.40 -3.63
C GLY A 319 3.30 15.17 -5.08
N PHE A 320 2.49 14.54 -5.93
CA PHE A 320 2.82 14.32 -7.35
C PHE A 320 3.01 15.63 -8.14
N ALA A 321 2.34 16.71 -7.75
CA ALA A 321 2.53 18.00 -8.42
C ALA A 321 3.92 18.59 -8.10
N PRO A 322 4.73 18.94 -9.11
CA PRO A 322 6.03 19.53 -8.87
C PRO A 322 5.93 20.87 -8.13
N THR A 323 6.80 21.08 -7.15
CA THR A 323 6.94 22.37 -6.44
C THR A 323 7.87 23.34 -7.17
N SER A 324 8.77 22.79 -8.01
CA SER A 324 9.73 23.55 -8.80
C SER A 324 10.27 22.72 -9.97
N THR A 325 11.19 23.29 -10.73
CA THR A 325 11.96 22.57 -11.77
C THR A 325 13.45 22.86 -11.61
N THR A 326 14.28 21.85 -11.82
CA THR A 326 15.74 21.97 -11.79
C THR A 326 16.33 21.32 -13.04
N GLY A 327 17.12 22.07 -13.81
CA GLY A 327 17.69 21.55 -15.05
C GLY A 327 16.68 21.15 -16.13
N GLY A 328 15.44 21.63 -16.03
CA GLY A 328 14.34 21.28 -16.92
C GLY A 328 13.51 20.07 -16.47
N LEU A 329 13.86 19.45 -15.34
CA LEU A 329 13.15 18.33 -14.75
C LEU A 329 12.25 18.78 -13.59
N PRO A 330 11.12 18.11 -13.34
CA PRO A 330 10.26 18.39 -12.19
C PRO A 330 10.96 18.06 -10.88
N VAL A 331 10.61 18.78 -9.81
CA VAL A 331 11.02 18.50 -8.43
C VAL A 331 9.78 18.37 -7.58
N CYS A 332 9.51 17.18 -7.06
CA CYS A 332 8.40 16.87 -6.18
C CYS A 332 8.79 17.10 -4.71
N GLY A 333 9.01 18.34 -4.34
CA GLY A 333 9.59 18.74 -3.05
C GLY A 333 8.56 19.17 -2.00
N ALA A 334 7.29 18.74 -2.10
CA ALA A 334 6.30 18.94 -1.06
C ALA A 334 6.63 18.10 0.18
N THR A 335 6.46 18.68 1.37
CA THR A 335 6.73 17.99 2.64
C THR A 335 5.70 18.36 3.69
N HIS A 336 5.36 17.42 4.57
CA HIS A 336 4.56 17.66 5.77
C HIS A 336 5.25 17.05 7.00
N GLU A 337 4.83 17.47 8.19
CA GLU A 337 5.32 16.91 9.45
C GLU A 337 4.48 15.70 9.86
N ASN A 338 5.14 14.63 10.27
CA ASN A 338 4.48 13.49 10.93
C ASN A 338 4.11 13.80 12.39
N ILE A 339 3.51 12.85 13.11
CA ILE A 339 3.08 13.06 14.51
C ILE A 339 4.22 13.42 15.48
N ALA A 340 5.47 13.14 15.12
CA ALA A 340 6.65 13.54 15.90
C ALA A 340 7.20 14.92 15.52
N GLY A 341 6.57 15.62 14.56
CA GLY A 341 7.05 16.91 14.03
C GLY A 341 8.28 16.77 13.14
N SER A 342 8.52 15.60 12.57
CA SER A 342 9.59 15.36 11.60
C SER A 342 9.09 15.59 10.18
N PRO A 343 9.84 16.29 9.31
CA PRO A 343 9.43 16.50 7.93
C PRO A 343 9.54 15.18 7.14
N VAL A 344 8.50 14.89 6.36
CA VAL A 344 8.38 13.74 5.46
C VAL A 344 8.10 14.28 4.06
N ALA A 345 8.77 13.77 3.04
CA ALA A 345 8.44 14.06 1.66
C ALA A 345 7.07 13.45 1.32
N ASP A 346 6.20 14.22 0.64
CA ASP A 346 4.85 13.75 0.34
C ASP A 346 4.83 12.71 -0.78
N TYR A 347 5.68 12.88 -1.78
CA TYR A 347 5.80 11.99 -2.95
C TYR A 347 6.94 11.01 -2.78
N VAL A 348 6.67 9.75 -3.03
CA VAL A 348 7.66 8.66 -3.03
C VAL A 348 7.64 7.98 -4.40
N PRO A 349 8.65 8.20 -5.27
CA PRO A 349 8.60 7.75 -6.65
C PRO A 349 8.37 6.25 -6.84
N HIS A 350 8.94 5.40 -5.99
CA HIS A 350 8.80 3.95 -6.13
C HIS A 350 7.42 3.42 -5.69
N HIS A 351 6.56 4.26 -5.10
CA HIS A 351 5.17 3.93 -4.81
C HIS A 351 4.22 4.14 -6.01
N GLU A 352 4.70 4.77 -7.10
CA GLU A 352 3.90 5.06 -8.29
C GLU A 352 4.19 4.04 -9.42
N PRO A 353 3.41 2.93 -9.50
CA PRO A 353 3.73 1.80 -10.38
C PRO A 353 3.60 2.10 -11.87
N PHE A 354 2.79 3.07 -12.28
CA PHE A 354 2.60 3.40 -13.69
C PHE A 354 3.77 4.18 -14.29
N GLN A 355 4.60 4.81 -13.45
CA GLN A 355 5.82 5.49 -13.85
C GLN A 355 6.96 4.54 -14.26
N TYR A 356 6.81 3.23 -13.99
CA TYR A 356 7.74 2.21 -14.50
C TYR A 356 7.51 1.85 -15.96
N TYR A 357 6.36 2.21 -16.55
CA TYR A 357 5.95 1.82 -17.90
C TYR A 357 5.89 3.03 -18.82
N ALA A 358 6.64 2.98 -19.94
CA ALA A 358 6.64 4.07 -20.92
C ALA A 358 5.25 4.41 -21.49
N SER A 359 4.32 3.45 -21.49
CA SER A 359 2.97 3.62 -22.04
C SER A 359 2.06 4.47 -21.14
N THR A 360 2.26 4.44 -19.84
CA THR A 360 1.37 5.07 -18.84
C THR A 360 2.03 6.16 -18.02
N ALA A 361 3.35 6.33 -18.10
CA ALA A 361 4.08 7.33 -17.34
C ALA A 361 3.73 8.77 -17.73
N ASN A 362 3.87 9.67 -16.75
CA ASN A 362 3.85 11.14 -16.91
C ASN A 362 5.19 11.71 -16.40
N PRO A 363 6.27 11.60 -17.19
CA PRO A 363 7.62 11.91 -16.70
C PRO A 363 7.82 13.34 -16.24
N ASP A 364 7.09 14.27 -16.83
CA ASP A 364 7.18 15.70 -16.51
C ASP A 364 6.18 16.14 -15.44
N HIS A 365 5.43 15.20 -14.85
CA HIS A 365 4.38 15.47 -13.86
C HIS A 365 3.40 16.56 -14.30
N LEU A 366 3.02 16.53 -15.57
CA LEU A 366 2.11 17.52 -16.14
C LEU A 366 0.71 17.38 -15.55
N ALA A 367 0.12 18.52 -15.21
CA ALA A 367 -1.29 18.58 -14.86
C ALA A 367 -2.17 18.19 -16.06
N PRO A 368 -3.42 17.72 -15.84
CA PRO A 368 -4.35 17.49 -16.94
C PRO A 368 -4.60 18.80 -17.70
N SER A 369 -4.70 18.75 -19.03
CA SER A 369 -4.88 19.93 -19.87
C SER A 369 -6.17 20.72 -19.53
N SER A 370 -7.12 20.07 -18.87
CA SER A 370 -8.26 20.66 -18.20
C SER A 370 -8.87 19.63 -17.24
N LEU A 371 -9.63 20.10 -16.23
CA LEU A 371 -10.30 19.20 -15.27
C LEU A 371 -11.23 18.18 -15.94
N LYS A 372 -11.81 18.48 -17.11
CA LYS A 372 -12.61 17.53 -17.90
C LYS A 372 -11.81 16.38 -18.46
N LYS A 373 -10.48 16.48 -18.46
CA LYS A 373 -9.57 15.44 -18.96
C LYS A 373 -9.09 14.47 -17.90
N ILE A 374 -9.44 14.70 -16.64
CA ILE A 374 -9.19 13.72 -15.57
C ILE A 374 -9.81 12.38 -15.96
N GLY A 375 -9.01 11.33 -15.95
CA GLY A 375 -9.39 9.98 -16.35
C GLY A 375 -9.33 9.70 -17.85
N TYR A 376 -8.91 10.64 -18.66
CA TYR A 376 -8.76 10.46 -20.12
C TYR A 376 -7.31 10.65 -20.54
N THR A 377 -6.88 9.95 -21.58
CA THR A 377 -5.55 10.13 -22.18
C THR A 377 -5.37 11.58 -22.63
N ASP A 378 -4.39 12.25 -22.05
CA ASP A 378 -3.90 13.58 -22.45
C ASP A 378 -2.45 13.76 -21.98
N GLN A 379 -1.98 14.98 -21.77
CA GLN A 379 -0.59 15.24 -21.34
C GLN A 379 -0.26 14.71 -19.93
N ALA A 380 -1.25 14.54 -19.05
CA ALA A 380 -1.07 13.96 -17.70
C ALA A 380 -0.98 12.44 -17.75
N ASN A 381 -1.35 11.82 -18.86
CA ASN A 381 -1.31 10.37 -19.10
C ASN A 381 -1.85 9.53 -17.93
N HIS A 382 -2.96 10.00 -17.32
CA HIS A 382 -3.65 9.36 -16.18
C HIS A 382 -2.94 9.42 -14.81
N GLN A 383 -1.80 10.11 -14.71
CA GLN A 383 -1.06 10.27 -13.44
C GLN A 383 -1.28 11.68 -12.91
N TYR A 384 -1.78 11.78 -11.67
CA TYR A 384 -2.29 13.02 -11.11
C TYR A 384 -1.86 13.23 -9.66
N ASP A 385 -1.72 14.49 -9.27
CA ASP A 385 -1.72 14.86 -7.86
C ASP A 385 -3.07 14.52 -7.21
N ILE A 386 -3.04 14.10 -5.94
CA ILE A 386 -4.23 13.63 -5.19
C ILE A 386 -5.37 14.66 -5.17
N SER A 387 -5.08 15.95 -5.25
CA SER A 387 -6.07 17.02 -5.29
C SER A 387 -7.04 16.90 -6.48
N TYR A 388 -6.60 16.32 -7.59
CA TYR A 388 -7.46 16.11 -8.77
C TYR A 388 -8.52 15.02 -8.55
N PHE A 389 -8.31 14.10 -7.60
CA PHE A 389 -9.36 13.17 -7.21
C PHE A 389 -10.55 13.89 -6.59
N SER A 390 -10.30 14.80 -5.66
CA SER A 390 -11.35 15.64 -5.06
C SER A 390 -12.07 16.48 -6.10
N ASP A 391 -11.33 17.10 -7.03
CA ASP A 391 -11.90 17.87 -8.13
C ASP A 391 -12.82 17.02 -9.03
N ALA A 392 -12.45 15.76 -9.30
CA ALA A 392 -13.26 14.82 -10.08
C ALA A 392 -14.50 14.36 -9.32
N LEU A 393 -14.35 14.06 -8.03
CA LEU A 393 -15.45 13.64 -7.15
C LEU A 393 -16.52 14.72 -7.03
N ASP A 394 -16.11 15.97 -6.87
CA ASP A 394 -17.00 17.13 -6.76
C ASP A 394 -17.57 17.58 -8.12
N GLY A 395 -17.04 17.10 -9.23
CA GLY A 395 -17.44 17.52 -10.57
C GLY A 395 -16.98 18.93 -10.94
N LYS A 396 -15.93 19.42 -10.31
CA LYS A 396 -15.37 20.75 -10.50
C LYS A 396 -14.92 20.95 -11.95
N GLY A 397 -15.25 22.10 -12.53
CA GLY A 397 -14.90 22.40 -13.91
C GLY A 397 -15.48 21.43 -14.96
N GLY A 398 -16.44 20.58 -14.59
CA GLY A 398 -17.03 19.55 -15.41
C GLY A 398 -16.25 18.23 -15.45
N ALA A 399 -15.35 18.02 -14.49
CA ALA A 399 -14.72 16.72 -14.23
C ALA A 399 -15.75 15.68 -13.80
N ASN A 400 -15.39 14.43 -13.92
CA ASN A 400 -16.17 13.28 -13.41
C ASN A 400 -15.22 12.28 -12.75
N LEU A 401 -15.72 11.57 -11.74
CA LEU A 401 -14.99 10.48 -11.14
C LEU A 401 -14.71 9.41 -12.22
N PRO A 402 -13.45 8.99 -12.42
CA PRO A 402 -13.13 7.91 -13.35
C PRO A 402 -13.81 6.58 -12.99
N ALA A 403 -13.89 5.66 -13.93
CA ALA A 403 -14.38 4.31 -13.67
C ALA A 403 -13.44 3.54 -12.73
N VAL A 404 -12.13 3.76 -12.87
CA VAL A 404 -11.12 3.19 -11.96
C VAL A 404 -10.23 4.31 -11.46
N SER A 405 -10.09 4.44 -10.14
CA SER A 405 -9.22 5.42 -9.49
C SER A 405 -8.36 4.70 -8.46
N TYR A 406 -7.05 4.74 -8.63
CA TYR A 406 -6.10 4.36 -7.59
C TYR A 406 -5.69 5.60 -6.81
N LEU A 407 -5.66 5.49 -5.50
CA LEU A 407 -5.30 6.58 -4.61
C LEU A 407 -4.13 6.16 -3.74
N LYS A 408 -3.11 7.02 -3.67
CA LYS A 408 -1.99 6.92 -2.76
C LYS A 408 -1.94 8.18 -1.89
N ALA A 409 -1.96 8.00 -0.57
CA ALA A 409 -1.82 9.10 0.36
C ALA A 409 -0.48 9.82 0.20
N PRO A 410 -0.34 11.09 0.60
CA PRO A 410 0.98 11.65 0.82
C PRO A 410 1.70 10.86 1.92
N ALA A 411 3.00 10.63 1.79
CA ALA A 411 3.73 9.66 2.60
C ALA A 411 3.58 9.83 4.12
N PHE A 412 3.45 11.06 4.63
CA PHE A 412 3.20 11.26 6.07
C PHE A 412 1.83 10.72 6.56
N GLN A 413 0.95 10.25 5.64
CA GLN A 413 -0.41 9.75 5.91
C GLN A 413 -0.69 8.39 5.26
N ASP A 414 0.30 7.69 4.75
CA ASP A 414 0.13 6.41 4.07
C ASP A 414 0.17 5.16 4.98
N GLY A 415 0.47 5.36 6.27
CA GLY A 415 0.52 4.28 7.26
C GLY A 415 1.89 3.65 7.43
N HIS A 416 2.87 3.97 6.59
CA HIS A 416 4.20 3.36 6.61
C HIS A 416 4.92 3.59 7.95
N PRO A 417 5.34 2.53 8.66
CA PRO A 417 6.14 2.66 9.84
C PRO A 417 7.43 3.47 9.59
N GLY A 418 7.92 4.14 10.60
CA GLY A 418 9.15 4.92 10.47
C GLY A 418 8.95 6.39 10.12
N TYR A 419 8.07 6.72 9.19
CA TYR A 419 7.79 8.12 8.81
C TYR A 419 6.31 8.50 8.87
N SER A 420 5.38 7.54 8.78
CA SER A 420 3.94 7.68 8.99
C SER A 420 3.49 6.84 10.17
N ASP A 421 2.19 6.78 10.42
CA ASP A 421 1.59 6.06 11.54
C ASP A 421 0.08 5.82 11.30
N PRO A 422 -0.56 4.87 12.02
CA PRO A 422 -1.97 4.54 11.82
C PRO A 422 -2.96 5.68 12.16
N LEU A 423 -2.53 6.74 12.85
CA LEU A 423 -3.42 7.86 13.20
C LEU A 423 -3.49 8.89 12.07
N ASN A 424 -2.34 9.17 11.45
CA ASN A 424 -2.28 10.00 10.26
C ASN A 424 -2.93 9.30 9.06
N GLU A 425 -2.69 8.00 8.89
CA GLU A 425 -3.38 7.13 7.93
C GLU A 425 -4.91 7.21 8.13
N GLN A 426 -5.39 6.99 9.34
CA GLN A 426 -6.82 7.07 9.67
C GLN A 426 -7.43 8.41 9.27
N THR A 427 -6.70 9.50 9.54
CA THR A 427 -7.20 10.85 9.21
C THR A 427 -7.44 11.01 7.71
N TRP A 428 -6.51 10.57 6.89
CA TRP A 428 -6.62 10.65 5.43
C TRP A 428 -7.66 9.67 4.88
N LEU A 429 -7.63 8.41 5.33
CA LEU A 429 -8.59 7.38 4.95
C LEU A 429 -10.03 7.82 5.21
N VAL A 430 -10.30 8.29 6.43
CA VAL A 430 -11.67 8.68 6.82
C VAL A 430 -12.15 9.88 6.02
N ASN A 431 -11.31 10.90 5.79
CA ASN A 431 -11.67 12.03 4.96
C ASN A 431 -12.01 11.59 3.52
N THR A 432 -11.21 10.70 2.96
CA THR A 432 -11.38 10.19 1.60
C THR A 432 -12.65 9.34 1.48
N VAL A 433 -12.82 8.36 2.37
CA VAL A 433 -13.99 7.47 2.37
C VAL A 433 -15.28 8.23 2.62
N ASN A 434 -15.32 9.12 3.61
CA ASN A 434 -16.48 9.97 3.88
C ASN A 434 -16.87 10.80 2.64
N SER A 435 -15.90 11.35 1.92
CA SER A 435 -16.14 12.13 0.71
C SER A 435 -16.76 11.29 -0.40
N VAL A 436 -16.25 10.09 -0.61
CA VAL A 436 -16.80 9.15 -1.61
C VAL A 436 -18.20 8.69 -1.22
N GLU A 437 -18.42 8.32 0.05
CA GLU A 437 -19.73 7.87 0.54
C GLU A 437 -20.81 8.94 0.47
N GLN A 438 -20.44 10.21 0.57
CA GLN A 438 -21.34 11.34 0.44
C GLN A 438 -21.53 11.83 -1.00
N SER A 439 -20.78 11.29 -1.95
CA SER A 439 -20.82 11.71 -3.35
C SER A 439 -22.05 11.17 -4.08
N LYS A 440 -22.36 11.81 -5.20
CA LYS A 440 -23.39 11.33 -6.14
C LYS A 440 -23.08 9.95 -6.77
N TYR A 441 -21.84 9.48 -6.63
CA TYR A 441 -21.37 8.21 -7.20
C TYR A 441 -21.54 7.01 -6.26
N TRP A 442 -21.78 7.25 -4.97
CA TRP A 442 -21.80 6.23 -3.92
C TRP A 442 -22.59 4.97 -4.27
N ALA A 443 -23.80 5.14 -4.80
CA ALA A 443 -24.69 4.02 -5.10
C ALA A 443 -24.10 2.96 -6.06
N SER A 444 -23.08 3.30 -6.81
CA SER A 444 -22.40 2.42 -7.77
C SER A 444 -20.89 2.38 -7.58
N THR A 445 -20.40 2.70 -6.39
CA THR A 445 -18.98 2.73 -6.06
C THR A 445 -18.61 1.56 -5.14
N ALA A 446 -17.45 0.99 -5.36
CA ALA A 446 -16.73 0.16 -4.40
C ALA A 446 -15.39 0.83 -4.09
N ILE A 447 -15.03 0.90 -2.80
CA ILE A 447 -13.71 1.28 -2.32
C ILE A 447 -13.04 0.01 -1.85
N VAL A 448 -11.83 -0.25 -2.30
CA VAL A 448 -10.94 -1.30 -1.80
C VAL A 448 -9.81 -0.61 -1.06
N ILE A 449 -9.60 -0.96 0.20
CA ILE A 449 -8.41 -0.57 0.97
C ILE A 449 -7.52 -1.80 1.02
N THR A 450 -6.30 -1.69 0.56
CA THR A 450 -5.28 -2.76 0.58
C THR A 450 -3.90 -2.15 0.72
N TYR A 451 -2.92 -2.96 1.02
CA TYR A 451 -1.55 -2.57 1.33
C TYR A 451 -0.58 -3.18 0.33
N ASP A 452 0.58 -2.60 0.19
CA ASP A 452 1.62 -3.02 -0.76
C ASP A 452 2.39 -4.24 -0.27
N ASP A 453 2.88 -4.19 0.96
CA ASP A 453 3.60 -5.27 1.64
C ASP A 453 3.33 -5.27 3.15
N SER A 454 4.02 -6.13 3.87
CA SER A 454 3.82 -6.36 5.30
C SER A 454 4.73 -5.55 6.23
N ASP A 455 5.68 -4.75 5.71
CA ASP A 455 6.80 -4.19 6.50
C ASP A 455 7.60 -5.25 7.28
N GLY A 456 7.50 -6.51 6.92
CA GLY A 456 8.10 -7.59 7.72
C GLY A 456 7.43 -7.84 9.08
N TRP A 457 6.31 -7.19 9.41
CA TRP A 457 5.53 -7.46 10.62
C TRP A 457 5.08 -8.90 10.69
N TYR A 458 5.07 -9.44 11.90
CA TYR A 458 4.62 -10.80 12.14
C TYR A 458 3.17 -11.02 11.69
N ASP A 459 2.96 -12.04 10.88
CA ASP A 459 1.68 -12.71 10.67
C ASP A 459 1.83 -14.18 11.03
N HIS A 460 0.86 -14.73 11.78
CA HIS A 460 0.97 -16.11 12.25
C HIS A 460 0.64 -17.14 11.18
N GLN A 461 -0.10 -16.75 10.14
CA GLN A 461 -0.61 -17.67 9.15
C GLN A 461 0.45 -17.97 8.09
N SER A 462 0.82 -19.23 7.99
CA SER A 462 1.69 -19.67 6.89
C SER A 462 0.91 -19.77 5.58
N PRO A 463 1.42 -19.23 4.48
CA PRO A 463 0.81 -19.37 3.16
C PRO A 463 0.66 -20.85 2.74
N THR A 464 1.57 -21.73 3.14
CA THR A 464 1.49 -23.17 2.86
C THR A 464 0.28 -23.84 3.51
N THR A 465 -0.09 -23.43 4.73
CA THR A 465 -1.23 -23.99 5.45
C THR A 465 -2.56 -23.41 5.01
N ALA A 466 -2.56 -22.22 4.45
CA ALA A 466 -3.75 -21.59 3.89
C ALA A 466 -4.15 -22.14 2.51
N GLY A 467 -3.35 -23.05 1.94
CA GLY A 467 -3.57 -23.51 0.57
C GLY A 467 -3.25 -22.45 -0.47
N ALA A 468 -2.66 -21.35 -0.05
CA ALA A 468 -2.04 -20.40 -0.93
C ALA A 468 -0.87 -21.10 -1.61
N LEU A 469 -0.79 -21.01 -2.90
CA LEU A 469 0.28 -21.57 -3.69
C LEU A 469 1.57 -20.84 -3.42
N VAL A 470 2.14 -21.17 -2.33
CA VAL A 470 3.57 -21.06 -2.26
C VAL A 470 4.08 -22.23 -3.04
N ASN A 471 4.93 -22.00 -3.91
CA ASN A 471 5.54 -23.10 -4.42
C ASN A 471 6.50 -23.67 -3.47
N GLY A 472 5.90 -24.48 -2.87
CA GLY A 472 6.65 -25.47 -2.21
C GLY A 472 7.47 -24.98 -1.08
N SER A 473 7.74 -25.89 -0.31
CA SER A 473 8.76 -25.99 0.71
C SER A 473 10.08 -25.24 0.42
N ASN A 474 10.18 -24.63 -0.74
CA ASN A 474 11.43 -24.10 -1.23
C ASN A 474 11.52 -22.58 -1.13
N ASP A 475 10.38 -21.90 -1.08
CA ASP A 475 10.35 -20.44 -1.02
C ASP A 475 10.86 -19.86 0.28
N ALA A 476 10.87 -20.64 1.31
CA ALA A 476 11.44 -20.22 2.57
C ALA A 476 12.98 -20.14 2.58
N THR A 477 13.60 -20.48 1.49
CA THR A 477 15.03 -20.33 1.35
C THR A 477 15.33 -19.23 0.37
N ILE A 478 16.35 -18.54 0.57
CA ILE A 478 16.86 -17.41 -0.17
C ILE A 478 17.38 -17.74 -1.55
N ASP A 479 17.00 -18.83 -2.09
CA ASP A 479 17.50 -19.24 -3.39
C ASP A 479 16.44 -18.89 -4.42
N THR A 480 16.67 -17.84 -5.21
CA THR A 480 15.83 -17.45 -6.33
C THR A 480 15.61 -18.60 -7.31
N ALA A 481 16.56 -19.54 -7.41
CA ALA A 481 16.38 -20.76 -8.18
C ALA A 481 15.21 -21.63 -7.69
N MET A 482 14.80 -21.47 -6.46
CA MET A 482 13.67 -22.22 -5.90
C MET A 482 12.32 -21.66 -6.33
N CYS A 483 12.23 -20.37 -6.64
CA CYS A 483 11.07 -19.79 -7.28
C CYS A 483 10.86 -20.35 -8.68
N GLU A 484 11.95 -20.69 -9.38
CA GLU A 484 11.91 -21.31 -10.70
C GLU A 484 11.40 -22.76 -10.68
N ALA A 485 11.60 -23.47 -9.57
CA ALA A 485 11.08 -24.83 -9.41
C ALA A 485 9.56 -24.88 -9.32
N THR A 486 8.93 -23.73 -9.22
CA THR A 486 7.50 -23.58 -9.09
C THR A 486 6.82 -23.64 -10.44
N SER A 487 5.61 -24.18 -10.47
CA SER A 487 4.81 -24.21 -11.69
C SER A 487 4.21 -22.83 -12.06
N ILE A 488 4.49 -21.80 -11.27
CA ILE A 488 3.99 -20.45 -11.52
C ILE A 488 5.05 -19.70 -12.32
N THR A 489 4.96 -19.81 -13.62
CA THR A 489 5.72 -18.99 -14.55
C THR A 489 4.93 -17.72 -14.80
N VAL A 490 5.49 -16.58 -14.44
CA VAL A 490 4.92 -15.28 -14.75
C VAL A 490 5.74 -14.65 -15.85
N GLY A 491 5.17 -14.54 -17.04
CA GLY A 491 5.88 -14.06 -18.21
C GLY A 491 6.98 -15.02 -18.69
N SER A 492 8.05 -14.47 -19.22
CA SER A 492 9.21 -15.24 -19.74
C SER A 492 10.30 -15.45 -18.70
N SER A 493 10.15 -14.93 -17.50
CA SER A 493 11.09 -15.07 -16.39
C SER A 493 10.38 -15.68 -15.19
N ASN A 494 11.07 -16.60 -14.52
CA ASN A 494 10.54 -17.38 -13.42
C ASN A 494 10.71 -16.68 -12.06
N GLY A 495 10.66 -15.37 -12.04
CA GLY A 495 11.15 -14.60 -10.92
C GLY A 495 10.16 -14.34 -9.79
N ARG A 496 8.97 -14.97 -9.78
CA ARG A 496 8.03 -14.73 -8.69
C ARG A 496 8.13 -15.81 -7.63
N CYS A 497 8.36 -15.39 -6.39
CA CYS A 497 8.14 -16.17 -5.18
C CYS A 497 7.12 -15.48 -4.29
N GLY A 498 6.18 -16.21 -3.77
CA GLY A 498 5.12 -15.79 -2.87
C GLY A 498 4.17 -16.98 -2.66
N TYR A 499 3.20 -16.85 -1.86
CA TYR A 499 2.79 -15.61 -1.17
C TYR A 499 3.70 -15.29 0.01
N SER A 500 3.74 -13.98 0.38
CA SER A 500 4.41 -13.49 1.58
C SER A 500 3.46 -13.55 2.79
N GLN A 501 3.34 -12.49 3.57
CA GLN A 501 2.42 -12.39 4.70
C GLN A 501 1.01 -12.04 4.21
N ARG A 502 0.01 -12.23 5.08
CA ARG A 502 -1.32 -11.67 4.81
C ARG A 502 -1.30 -10.17 5.00
N LEU A 503 -2.05 -9.50 4.13
CA LEU A 503 -2.28 -8.05 4.18
C LEU A 503 -3.73 -7.75 4.58
N PRO A 504 -4.00 -6.61 5.21
CA PRO A 504 -5.38 -6.16 5.40
C PRO A 504 -6.03 -5.84 4.06
N MET A 505 -7.24 -6.36 3.83
CA MET A 505 -8.08 -5.96 2.70
C MET A 505 -9.51 -5.73 3.16
N LEU A 506 -10.01 -4.53 2.92
CA LEU A 506 -11.38 -4.13 3.19
C LEU A 506 -12.08 -3.70 1.90
N VAL A 507 -13.37 -4.00 1.79
CA VAL A 507 -14.20 -3.46 0.73
C VAL A 507 -15.37 -2.71 1.33
N ILE A 508 -15.47 -1.42 0.98
CA ILE A 508 -16.47 -0.47 1.44
C ILE A 508 -17.38 -0.15 0.26
N SER A 509 -18.62 -0.59 0.30
CA SER A 509 -19.57 -0.41 -0.80
C SER A 509 -21.01 -0.66 -0.33
N PRO A 510 -22.01 -0.04 -0.94
CA PRO A 510 -23.40 -0.48 -0.76
C PRO A 510 -23.64 -1.95 -1.07
N TRP A 511 -22.76 -2.57 -1.84
CA TRP A 511 -22.89 -3.92 -2.38
C TRP A 511 -22.08 -4.96 -1.60
N THR A 512 -21.51 -4.61 -0.45
CA THR A 512 -20.88 -5.57 0.46
C THR A 512 -21.91 -6.24 1.36
N ARG A 513 -21.54 -7.37 1.92
CA ARG A 513 -22.24 -7.91 3.10
C ARG A 513 -21.79 -7.11 4.31
N GLN A 514 -22.75 -6.75 5.16
CA GLN A 514 -22.42 -6.03 6.39
C GLN A 514 -21.83 -6.95 7.45
N ASN A 515 -20.86 -6.44 8.21
CA ASN A 515 -20.22 -7.14 9.32
C ASN A 515 -19.75 -8.54 8.91
N TYR A 516 -18.97 -8.60 7.84
CA TYR A 516 -18.63 -9.86 7.19
C TYR A 516 -17.12 -10.02 7.04
N VAL A 517 -16.62 -11.19 7.44
CA VAL A 517 -15.24 -11.62 7.23
C VAL A 517 -15.23 -12.70 6.16
N SER A 518 -14.51 -12.47 5.09
CA SER A 518 -14.31 -13.42 3.99
C SER A 518 -13.04 -14.24 4.22
N GLY A 519 -13.18 -15.55 4.35
CA GLY A 519 -12.04 -16.47 4.34
C GLY A 519 -11.66 -16.97 2.94
N LYS A 520 -12.17 -16.36 1.88
CA LYS A 520 -11.73 -16.69 0.53
C LYS A 520 -10.34 -16.13 0.27
N LEU A 521 -9.50 -16.94 -0.35
CA LEU A 521 -8.19 -16.50 -0.76
C LEU A 521 -8.31 -15.39 -1.80
N THR A 522 -7.69 -14.26 -1.51
CA THR A 522 -7.44 -13.13 -2.39
C THR A 522 -5.96 -12.74 -2.29
N ASN A 523 -5.51 -11.86 -3.15
CA ASN A 523 -4.18 -11.27 -3.12
C ASN A 523 -4.20 -9.91 -3.83
N THR A 524 -3.09 -9.19 -3.80
CA THR A 524 -2.95 -7.87 -4.40
C THR A 524 -3.44 -7.81 -5.86
N ALA A 525 -3.16 -8.84 -6.68
CA ALA A 525 -3.62 -8.92 -8.07
C ALA A 525 -5.13 -9.23 -8.23
N SER A 526 -5.86 -9.50 -7.13
CA SER A 526 -7.33 -9.65 -7.17
C SER A 526 -8.03 -8.36 -7.58
N VAL A 527 -7.40 -7.20 -7.34
CA VAL A 527 -7.87 -5.89 -7.80
C VAL A 527 -7.84 -5.83 -9.33
N VAL A 528 -6.71 -6.21 -9.94
CA VAL A 528 -6.56 -6.28 -11.40
C VAL A 528 -7.63 -7.18 -12.00
N LYS A 529 -7.78 -8.39 -11.45
CA LYS A 529 -8.80 -9.35 -11.89
C LYS A 529 -10.21 -8.78 -11.84
N PHE A 530 -10.58 -8.07 -10.77
CA PHE A 530 -11.91 -7.48 -10.67
C PHE A 530 -12.15 -6.39 -11.74
N ILE A 531 -11.13 -5.57 -12.03
CA ILE A 531 -11.20 -4.56 -13.08
C ILE A 531 -11.45 -5.23 -14.45
N GLU A 532 -10.67 -6.24 -14.76
CA GLU A 532 -10.77 -6.98 -16.02
C GLU A 532 -12.13 -7.67 -16.19
N ASP A 533 -12.62 -8.32 -15.14
CA ASP A 533 -13.91 -9.00 -15.16
C ASP A 533 -15.07 -8.01 -15.27
N ASN A 534 -14.97 -6.83 -14.65
CA ASN A 534 -16.06 -5.87 -14.60
C ASN A 534 -16.14 -4.95 -15.82
N TRP A 535 -15.01 -4.50 -16.36
CA TRP A 535 -14.97 -3.52 -17.47
C TRP A 535 -14.45 -4.06 -18.79
N LEU A 536 -13.64 -5.11 -18.78
CA LEU A 536 -12.86 -5.59 -19.93
C LEU A 536 -13.34 -6.96 -20.43
N SER A 537 -14.53 -7.40 -20.00
CA SER A 537 -15.09 -8.70 -20.39
C SER A 537 -14.18 -9.91 -20.09
N GLY A 538 -13.32 -9.79 -19.10
CA GLY A 538 -12.37 -10.82 -18.70
C GLY A 538 -11.11 -10.88 -19.56
N GLU A 539 -10.80 -9.85 -20.33
CA GLU A 539 -9.48 -9.72 -20.97
C GLU A 539 -8.40 -9.62 -19.89
N ARG A 540 -7.31 -10.36 -20.03
CA ARG A 540 -6.24 -10.48 -19.03
C ARG A 540 -4.93 -9.87 -19.52
N ILE A 541 -4.18 -9.30 -18.58
CA ILE A 541 -2.81 -8.89 -18.84
C ILE A 541 -1.96 -10.12 -19.13
N SER A 542 -1.24 -10.10 -20.23
CA SER A 542 -0.39 -11.23 -20.63
C SER A 542 0.75 -11.45 -19.64
N GLY A 543 0.83 -12.65 -19.07
CA GLY A 543 1.85 -13.03 -18.09
C GLY A 543 1.54 -12.60 -16.67
N SER A 544 0.37 -12.00 -16.42
CA SER A 544 -0.09 -11.63 -15.08
C SER A 544 -0.47 -12.85 -14.23
N PHE A 545 -0.40 -12.66 -12.93
CA PHE A 545 -0.88 -13.61 -11.91
C PHE A 545 -2.40 -13.51 -11.65
N ASP A 546 -3.05 -12.47 -12.17
CA ASP A 546 -4.45 -12.14 -11.98
C ASP A 546 -5.41 -13.30 -12.27
N ALA A 547 -5.16 -14.07 -13.33
CA ALA A 547 -6.00 -15.21 -13.71
C ALA A 547 -6.13 -16.27 -12.59
N SER A 548 -5.07 -16.45 -11.78
CA SER A 548 -5.04 -17.37 -10.64
C SER A 548 -5.44 -16.72 -9.31
N SER A 549 -5.58 -15.40 -9.28
CA SER A 549 -6.01 -14.64 -8.10
C SER A 549 -7.46 -14.90 -7.74
N GLY A 550 -7.81 -14.73 -6.48
CA GLY A 550 -9.19 -14.82 -6.01
C GLY A 550 -10.07 -13.70 -6.55
N SER A 551 -11.38 -13.94 -6.61
CA SER A 551 -12.33 -12.89 -7.01
C SER A 551 -12.80 -12.08 -5.80
N LEU A 552 -12.84 -10.75 -5.94
CA LEU A 552 -13.41 -9.86 -4.92
C LEU A 552 -14.93 -9.97 -4.84
N ASP A 553 -15.58 -10.53 -5.85
CA ASP A 553 -17.03 -10.67 -5.92
C ASP A 553 -17.51 -12.13 -5.90
N GLY A 554 -18.83 -12.28 -5.79
CA GLY A 554 -19.51 -13.55 -5.80
C GLY A 554 -19.98 -14.02 -4.42
N ARG A 555 -20.53 -15.24 -4.38
CA ARG A 555 -21.07 -15.79 -3.14
C ARG A 555 -19.97 -16.01 -2.10
N ASN A 556 -20.14 -15.44 -0.91
CA ASN A 556 -19.18 -15.47 0.20
C ASN A 556 -17.85 -14.74 -0.11
N SER A 557 -17.85 -13.80 -1.03
CA SER A 557 -16.77 -12.86 -1.27
C SER A 557 -17.05 -11.51 -0.61
N LEU A 558 -16.14 -10.55 -0.82
CA LEU A 558 -16.21 -9.21 -0.25
C LEU A 558 -17.39 -8.41 -0.85
N LEU A 559 -17.61 -8.51 -2.17
CA LEU A 559 -18.78 -7.99 -2.87
C LEU A 559 -19.77 -9.13 -3.14
N ASP A 560 -21.04 -8.93 -2.80
CA ASP A 560 -22.12 -9.90 -3.02
C ASP A 560 -23.36 -9.23 -3.65
N PHE A 561 -23.41 -9.23 -4.94
CA PHE A 561 -24.48 -8.61 -5.73
C PHE A 561 -25.83 -9.36 -5.67
N ASN A 562 -25.87 -10.51 -4.98
CA ASN A 562 -27.11 -11.25 -4.73
C ASN A 562 -27.82 -10.80 -3.45
N THR A 563 -27.22 -9.93 -2.67
CA THR A 563 -27.81 -9.35 -1.47
C THR A 563 -28.41 -7.97 -1.75
N ARG A 564 -29.29 -7.51 -0.86
CA ARG A 564 -29.86 -6.16 -0.96
C ARG A 564 -28.79 -5.13 -0.63
N PRO A 565 -28.54 -4.12 -1.50
CA PRO A 565 -27.54 -3.10 -1.24
C PRO A 565 -27.96 -2.17 -0.08
N HIS A 566 -26.95 -1.63 0.61
CA HIS A 566 -27.08 -0.72 1.73
C HIS A 566 -26.50 0.66 1.36
N PHE A 567 -27.36 1.56 0.88
CA PHE A 567 -26.92 2.86 0.36
C PHE A 567 -26.64 3.92 1.41
N LYS A 568 -26.95 3.65 2.69
CA LYS A 568 -26.73 4.63 3.75
C LYS A 568 -25.23 4.72 4.05
N PRO A 569 -24.62 5.92 3.97
CA PRO A 569 -23.20 6.12 4.28
C PRO A 569 -22.88 5.81 5.74
N LEU A 570 -21.68 5.31 5.98
CA LEU A 570 -21.07 5.27 7.31
C LEU A 570 -20.11 6.45 7.44
N ILE A 571 -20.47 7.45 8.23
CA ILE A 571 -19.62 8.62 8.44
C ILE A 571 -18.84 8.44 9.73
N LEU A 572 -17.52 8.50 9.64
CA LEU A 572 -16.61 8.46 10.76
C LEU A 572 -16.00 9.83 11.03
N ASP A 573 -15.53 10.02 12.25
CA ASP A 573 -14.73 11.18 12.63
C ASP A 573 -13.26 10.95 12.23
N PRO A 574 -12.63 11.83 11.45
CA PRO A 574 -11.28 11.61 10.93
C PRO A 574 -10.20 11.54 12.02
N ALA A 575 -10.38 12.27 13.12
CA ALA A 575 -9.38 12.32 14.18
C ALA A 575 -9.45 11.10 15.11
N THR A 576 -10.62 10.49 15.23
CA THR A 576 -10.85 9.41 16.23
C THR A 576 -11.25 8.08 15.62
N GLY A 577 -11.61 8.06 14.33
CA GLY A 577 -12.18 6.86 13.69
C GLY A 577 -13.58 6.48 14.22
N ALA A 578 -14.14 7.24 15.16
CA ALA A 578 -15.42 6.94 15.79
C ALA A 578 -16.60 7.15 14.83
N VAL A 579 -17.66 6.36 15.01
CA VAL A 579 -18.88 6.48 14.20
C VAL A 579 -19.62 7.78 14.56
N VAL A 580 -19.79 8.68 13.60
CA VAL A 580 -20.57 9.90 13.70
C VAL A 580 -22.01 9.65 13.29
N SER A 581 -22.20 9.00 12.14
CA SER A 581 -23.52 8.61 11.65
C SER A 581 -23.42 7.43 10.68
N GLY A 582 -24.51 6.75 10.44
CA GLY A 582 -24.53 5.55 9.62
C GLY A 582 -25.06 4.36 10.43
N ALA A 583 -25.32 3.25 9.88
CA ALA A 583 -25.80 1.99 10.48
C ALA A 583 -27.28 1.92 10.80
#